data_214ca31316b771aac34a9d90a6dd52c3
#
_entry.id   214ca31316b771aac34a9d90a6dd52c3
#
_cell.length_a   1.000
_cell.length_b   1.000
_cell.length_c   1.000
_cell.angle_alpha   90.00
_cell.angle_beta   90.00
_cell.angle_gamma   90.00
#
_symmetry.space_group_name_H-M   'P 1'
#
loop_
_entity.id
_entity.type
_entity.pdbx_description
1 polymer ?
#
loop_
_entity_poly.entity_id
_entity_poly.type
_entity_poly.pdbx_seq_one_letter_code
_entity_poly.pdbx_strand_id
1 'polypeptide(L)'
;MLFNDTSEMKDFGFVGFETIDTLMMYECSQVPKQKGIYFVLNQGPSNFLQNSVGGHFKGKNPTVSINELKNNLVEDTLVIYIGKAGGSNSRATLHSRLKQYMRFGEGEPVGHWGGRLIWQLKNHRELTVCYKTLPNSEPREEEKKLILEFESIHGKIPFANLAH
;
A
#
# COMPACT_ATOMS: atom_id res chain seq x y z
N MET A 1 -15.34 5.08 -10.61
CA MET A 1 -15.37 4.53 -9.24
C MET A 1 -14.04 4.81 -8.54
N LEU A 2 -14.09 5.11 -7.26
CA LEU A 2 -12.91 5.55 -6.49
C LEU A 2 -11.69 4.65 -6.68
N PHE A 3 -11.87 3.34 -6.67
CA PHE A 3 -10.74 2.41 -6.73
C PHE A 3 -10.20 2.16 -8.14
N ASN A 4 -10.84 2.71 -9.17
CA ASN A 4 -10.48 2.49 -10.57
C ASN A 4 -10.07 3.76 -11.31
N ASP A 5 -10.19 4.93 -10.68
CA ASP A 5 -10.06 6.21 -11.37
C ASP A 5 -9.27 7.19 -10.51
N THR A 6 -8.10 7.58 -11.01
CA THR A 6 -7.24 8.53 -10.29
C THR A 6 -7.88 9.92 -10.17
N SER A 7 -8.75 10.32 -11.12
CA SER A 7 -9.49 11.59 -11.00
C SER A 7 -10.43 11.56 -9.80
N GLU A 8 -11.14 10.47 -9.61
CA GLU A 8 -12.03 10.32 -8.45
C GLU A 8 -11.24 10.28 -7.14
N MET A 9 -10.06 9.65 -7.14
CA MET A 9 -9.17 9.66 -5.99
C MET A 9 -8.76 11.09 -5.64
N LYS A 10 -8.39 11.89 -6.64
CA LYS A 10 -8.02 13.31 -6.44
C LYS A 10 -9.20 14.12 -5.90
N ASP A 11 -10.40 13.89 -6.42
CA ASP A 11 -11.61 14.55 -5.94
C ASP A 11 -11.91 14.17 -4.48
N PHE A 12 -11.57 12.96 -4.10
CA PHE A 12 -11.72 12.47 -2.72
C PHE A 12 -10.65 13.04 -1.79
N GLY A 13 -9.61 13.69 -2.32
CA GLY A 13 -8.56 14.34 -1.54
C GLY A 13 -7.20 13.66 -1.57
N PHE A 14 -7.03 12.62 -2.38
CA PHE A 14 -5.72 11.98 -2.53
C PHE A 14 -4.78 12.86 -3.35
N VAL A 15 -3.52 12.87 -2.94
CA VAL A 15 -2.43 13.58 -3.61
C VAL A 15 -1.22 12.65 -3.74
N GLY A 16 -0.16 13.14 -4.35
CA GLY A 16 1.09 12.40 -4.54
C GLY A 16 1.14 11.75 -5.91
N PHE A 17 0.61 10.56 -6.03
CA PHE A 17 0.64 9.77 -7.27
C PHE A 17 2.06 9.62 -7.81
N GLU A 18 2.98 9.28 -6.90
CA GLU A 18 4.38 9.06 -7.24
C GLU A 18 4.68 7.57 -7.32
N THR A 19 5.62 7.19 -8.20
CA THR A 19 6.06 5.79 -8.27
C THR A 19 6.86 5.42 -7.03
N ILE A 20 6.88 4.13 -6.71
CA ILE A 20 7.73 3.60 -5.63
C ILE A 20 9.19 3.96 -5.91
N ASP A 21 9.62 3.88 -7.16
CA ASP A 21 10.98 4.23 -7.55
C ASP A 21 11.32 5.67 -7.14
N THR A 22 10.42 6.61 -7.41
CA THR A 22 10.59 8.02 -7.02
C THR A 22 10.61 8.18 -5.50
N LEU A 23 9.69 7.50 -4.80
CA LEU A 23 9.66 7.55 -3.33
C LEU A 23 10.97 7.04 -2.73
N MET A 24 11.54 5.97 -3.27
CA MET A 24 12.84 5.44 -2.83
C MET A 24 13.97 6.41 -3.14
N MET A 25 14.01 6.96 -4.35
CA MET A 25 15.06 7.87 -4.81
C MET A 25 15.17 9.11 -3.93
N TYR A 26 14.03 9.69 -3.55
CA TYR A 26 13.97 10.93 -2.77
C TYR A 26 13.64 10.68 -1.29
N GLU A 27 13.71 9.44 -0.83
CA GLU A 27 13.46 9.05 0.56
C GLU A 27 12.15 9.60 1.11
N CYS A 28 11.09 9.56 0.29
CA CYS A 28 9.75 10.04 0.65
C CYS A 28 9.73 11.52 1.08
N SER A 29 10.65 12.35 0.56
CA SER A 29 10.80 13.74 0.99
C SER A 29 9.55 14.60 0.81
N GLN A 30 8.71 14.28 -0.19
CA GLN A 30 7.48 15.02 -0.47
C GLN A 30 6.28 14.54 0.34
N VAL A 31 6.39 13.41 1.04
CA VAL A 31 5.28 12.84 1.79
C VAL A 31 5.06 13.62 3.09
N PRO A 32 3.82 14.02 3.40
CA PRO A 32 3.55 14.83 4.60
C PRO A 32 3.87 14.10 5.91
N LYS A 33 4.38 14.84 6.87
CA LYS A 33 4.63 14.34 8.24
C LYS A 33 3.35 14.48 9.08
N GLN A 34 2.26 13.91 8.57
CA GLN A 34 0.94 13.93 9.17
C GLN A 34 0.31 12.54 9.08
N LYS A 35 -0.65 12.27 9.95
CA LYS A 35 -1.41 11.01 9.91
C LYS A 35 -2.32 10.98 8.68
N GLY A 36 -2.62 9.79 8.20
CA GLY A 36 -3.49 9.65 7.04
C GLY A 36 -3.60 8.22 6.54
N ILE A 37 -4.12 8.12 5.33
CA ILE A 37 -4.28 6.85 4.61
C ILE A 37 -3.54 6.94 3.28
N TYR A 38 -3.20 5.78 2.71
CA TYR A 38 -2.56 5.72 1.39
C TYR A 38 -3.03 4.50 0.61
N PHE A 39 -2.98 4.64 -0.70
CA PHE A 39 -3.23 3.56 -1.65
C PHE A 39 -1.95 3.23 -2.41
N VAL A 40 -1.78 1.95 -2.69
CA VAL A 40 -0.82 1.50 -3.71
C VAL A 40 -1.62 1.06 -4.93
N LEU A 41 -1.24 1.58 -6.09
CA LEU A 41 -1.94 1.37 -7.35
C LEU A 41 -1.07 0.59 -8.32
N ASN A 42 -1.67 -0.34 -9.05
CA ASN A 42 -1.00 -1.05 -10.13
C ASN A 42 -1.74 -0.77 -11.45
N GLN A 43 -1.09 -0.07 -12.36
CA GLN A 43 -1.62 0.24 -13.69
C GLN A 43 -1.07 -0.70 -14.76
N GLY A 44 -0.16 -1.59 -14.38
CA GLY A 44 0.46 -2.55 -15.29
C GLY A 44 0.00 -3.98 -15.05
N PRO A 45 0.60 -4.94 -15.75
CA PRO A 45 0.26 -6.36 -15.56
C PRO A 45 0.75 -6.87 -14.20
N SER A 46 0.06 -7.89 -13.68
CA SER A 46 0.44 -8.52 -12.41
C SER A 46 1.24 -9.78 -12.68
N ASN A 47 2.55 -9.64 -12.76
CA ASN A 47 3.50 -10.75 -12.87
C ASN A 47 4.28 -10.86 -11.58
N PHE A 48 4.63 -12.08 -11.17
CA PHE A 48 5.19 -12.34 -9.86
C PHE A 48 6.64 -12.80 -9.91
N LEU A 49 7.40 -12.37 -8.88
CA LEU A 49 8.74 -12.90 -8.61
C LEU A 49 8.60 -14.23 -7.86
N GLN A 50 9.57 -15.11 -8.06
CA GLN A 50 9.64 -16.37 -7.31
C GLN A 50 9.88 -16.10 -5.82
N ASN A 51 10.69 -15.09 -5.51
CA ASN A 51 11.00 -14.67 -4.15
C ASN A 51 10.72 -13.17 -4.00
N SER A 52 10.16 -12.78 -2.85
CA SER A 52 9.96 -11.38 -2.53
C SER A 52 11.29 -10.66 -2.35
N VAL A 53 11.33 -9.38 -2.73
CA VAL A 53 12.46 -8.50 -2.40
C VAL A 53 12.33 -7.91 -0.99
N GLY A 54 11.21 -8.12 -0.31
CA GLY A 54 10.95 -7.57 1.01
C GLY A 54 11.85 -8.12 2.11
N GLY A 55 11.89 -7.41 3.24
CA GLY A 55 12.72 -7.74 4.37
C GLY A 55 12.22 -8.93 5.18
N HIS A 56 13.14 -9.60 5.87
CA HIS A 56 12.83 -10.71 6.76
C HIS A 56 12.54 -10.19 8.18
N PHE A 57 11.40 -9.51 8.34
CA PHE A 57 11.02 -8.94 9.62
C PHE A 57 10.88 -10.03 10.68
N LYS A 58 11.62 -9.87 11.79
CA LYS A 58 11.68 -10.87 12.87
C LYS A 58 12.10 -12.26 12.36
N GLY A 59 12.94 -12.30 11.32
CA GLY A 59 13.45 -13.55 10.75
C GLY A 59 12.47 -14.29 9.85
N LYS A 60 11.29 -13.72 9.57
CA LYS A 60 10.28 -14.36 8.72
C LYS A 60 10.53 -14.07 7.26
N ASN A 61 10.39 -15.09 6.41
CA ASN A 61 10.48 -14.92 4.98
C ASN A 61 9.18 -14.30 4.44
N PRO A 62 9.24 -13.14 3.75
CA PRO A 62 8.03 -12.50 3.23
C PRO A 62 7.46 -13.16 1.98
N THR A 63 8.17 -14.12 1.39
CA THR A 63 7.74 -14.78 0.15
C THR A 63 6.52 -15.68 0.40
N VAL A 64 5.55 -15.60 -0.49
CA VAL A 64 4.43 -16.53 -0.54
C VAL A 64 4.42 -17.26 -1.88
N SER A 65 3.67 -18.34 -1.98
CA SER A 65 3.59 -19.10 -3.23
C SER A 65 2.91 -18.28 -4.33
N ILE A 66 3.28 -18.54 -5.58
CA ILE A 66 2.67 -17.88 -6.74
C ILE A 66 1.18 -18.17 -6.80
N ASN A 67 0.75 -19.39 -6.44
CA ASN A 67 -0.67 -19.73 -6.39
C ASN A 67 -1.43 -18.87 -5.39
N GLU A 68 -0.87 -18.61 -4.22
CA GLU A 68 -1.49 -17.73 -3.23
C GLU A 68 -1.59 -16.30 -3.76
N LEU A 69 -0.54 -15.81 -4.42
CA LEU A 69 -0.57 -14.47 -5.03
C LEU A 69 -1.66 -14.38 -6.10
N LYS A 70 -1.77 -15.39 -6.97
CA LYS A 70 -2.82 -15.41 -7.99
C LYS A 70 -4.22 -15.44 -7.38
N ASN A 71 -4.40 -16.19 -6.29
CA ASN A 71 -5.69 -16.27 -5.61
C ASN A 71 -6.10 -14.94 -4.98
N ASN A 72 -5.13 -14.10 -4.61
CA ASN A 72 -5.40 -12.79 -4.00
C ASN A 72 -5.64 -11.69 -5.03
N LEU A 73 -5.37 -11.93 -6.31
CA LEU A 73 -5.58 -10.91 -7.34
C LEU A 73 -7.04 -10.50 -7.41
N VAL A 74 -7.26 -9.19 -7.61
CA VAL A 74 -8.57 -8.60 -7.80
C VAL A 74 -8.55 -7.92 -9.16
N GLU A 75 -9.52 -8.22 -10.01
CA GLU A 75 -9.65 -7.61 -11.33
C GLU A 75 -10.45 -6.30 -11.25
N ASP A 76 -10.31 -5.49 -12.29
CA ASP A 76 -11.08 -4.25 -12.49
C ASP A 76 -10.87 -3.21 -11.38
N THR A 77 -9.66 -3.13 -10.83
CA THR A 77 -9.29 -2.12 -9.85
C THR A 77 -7.84 -1.69 -10.05
N LEU A 78 -7.55 -0.42 -9.76
CA LEU A 78 -6.17 0.07 -9.69
C LEU A 78 -5.58 -0.17 -8.30
N VAL A 79 -6.41 -0.17 -7.26
CA VAL A 79 -5.94 -0.28 -5.88
C VAL A 79 -5.57 -1.72 -5.55
N ILE A 80 -4.33 -1.91 -5.12
CA ILE A 80 -3.84 -3.23 -4.70
C ILE A 80 -3.50 -3.29 -3.21
N TYR A 81 -3.45 -2.14 -2.54
CA TYR A 81 -3.21 -2.07 -1.09
C TYR A 81 -3.77 -0.77 -0.53
N ILE A 82 -4.41 -0.87 0.63
CA ILE A 82 -4.89 0.27 1.41
C ILE A 82 -4.19 0.22 2.76
N GLY A 83 -3.46 1.29 3.08
CA GLY A 83 -2.72 1.38 4.33
C GLY A 83 -3.03 2.66 5.08
N LYS A 84 -2.56 2.72 6.32
CA LYS A 84 -2.75 3.88 7.20
C LYS A 84 -1.45 4.24 7.91
N ALA A 85 -1.41 5.46 8.41
CA ALA A 85 -0.31 5.93 9.24
C ALA A 85 -0.87 6.83 10.35
N GLY A 86 -0.47 6.55 11.59
CA GLY A 86 -0.82 7.37 12.75
C GLY A 86 -2.19 7.06 13.33
N GLY A 87 -2.57 7.88 14.28
CA GLY A 87 -3.83 7.76 15.01
C GLY A 87 -3.63 7.92 16.51
N SER A 88 -4.67 7.61 17.27
CA SER A 88 -4.70 7.82 18.72
C SER A 88 -3.59 7.10 19.49
N ASN A 89 -3.18 5.93 19.00
CA ASN A 89 -2.20 5.07 19.66
C ASN A 89 -0.88 4.95 18.88
N SER A 90 -0.63 5.87 17.94
CA SER A 90 0.56 5.81 17.10
C SER A 90 1.04 7.20 16.73
N ARG A 91 2.35 7.43 16.82
CA ARG A 91 2.98 8.68 16.39
C ARG A 91 3.43 8.63 14.93
N ALA A 92 3.17 7.51 14.22
CA ALA A 92 3.56 7.37 12.83
C ALA A 92 2.87 8.44 11.97
N THR A 93 3.57 8.85 10.93
CA THR A 93 3.04 9.78 9.92
C THR A 93 3.07 9.07 8.57
N LEU A 94 2.39 9.64 7.58
CA LEU A 94 2.49 9.13 6.20
C LEU A 94 3.96 9.06 5.78
N HIS A 95 4.74 10.11 6.07
CA HIS A 95 6.16 10.13 5.76
C HIS A 95 6.91 8.96 6.42
N SER A 96 6.80 8.80 7.73
CA SER A 96 7.53 7.76 8.45
C SER A 96 7.08 6.36 8.04
N ARG A 97 5.79 6.17 7.84
CA ARG A 97 5.24 4.86 7.50
C ARG A 97 5.60 4.44 6.07
N LEU A 98 5.48 5.36 5.11
CA LEU A 98 5.86 5.07 3.72
C LEU A 98 7.37 4.89 3.59
N LYS A 99 8.16 5.67 4.32
CA LYS A 99 9.61 5.49 4.34
C LYS A 99 9.97 4.09 4.86
N GLN A 100 9.32 3.64 5.92
CA GLN A 100 9.50 2.28 6.45
C GLN A 100 9.09 1.22 5.44
N TYR A 101 7.98 1.45 4.72
CA TYR A 101 7.50 0.53 3.69
C TYR A 101 8.52 0.39 2.56
N MET A 102 9.11 1.51 2.12
CA MET A 102 10.14 1.49 1.08
C MET A 102 11.39 0.74 1.57
N ARG A 103 11.82 0.97 2.81
CA ARG A 103 12.96 0.27 3.42
C ARG A 103 12.71 -1.24 3.49
N PHE A 104 11.49 -1.65 3.83
CA PHE A 104 11.10 -3.05 3.80
C PHE A 104 11.28 -3.62 2.38
N GLY A 105 10.85 -2.88 1.37
CA GLY A 105 11.00 -3.28 -0.04
C GLY A 105 12.45 -3.32 -0.52
N GLU A 106 13.36 -2.66 0.17
CA GLU A 106 14.80 -2.73 -0.10
C GLU A 106 15.49 -3.89 0.62
N GLY A 107 14.72 -4.72 1.34
CA GLY A 107 15.24 -5.89 2.02
C GLY A 107 15.59 -5.68 3.49
N GLU A 108 15.28 -4.51 4.06
CA GLU A 108 15.55 -4.26 5.47
C GLU A 108 14.52 -4.95 6.37
N PRO A 109 14.94 -5.54 7.50
CA PRO A 109 14.04 -6.28 8.38
C PRO A 109 13.24 -5.34 9.29
N VAL A 110 12.48 -4.43 8.69
CA VAL A 110 11.66 -3.44 9.41
C VAL A 110 10.18 -3.83 9.35
N GLY A 111 9.38 -3.21 10.21
CA GLY A 111 7.98 -3.59 10.40
C GLY A 111 7.02 -2.98 9.38
N HIS A 112 6.82 -3.63 8.26
CA HIS A 112 5.70 -3.37 7.36
C HIS A 112 5.19 -4.69 6.77
N TRP A 113 5.01 -5.66 7.64
CA TRP A 113 4.67 -7.02 7.26
C TRP A 113 3.32 -7.13 6.56
N GLY A 114 2.34 -6.34 7.01
CA GLY A 114 0.97 -6.40 6.48
C GLY A 114 0.82 -6.06 5.02
N GLY A 115 1.76 -5.31 4.45
CA GLY A 115 1.74 -4.94 3.02
C GLY A 115 2.79 -5.64 2.19
N ARG A 116 3.30 -6.78 2.65
CA ARG A 116 4.45 -7.43 2.04
C ARG A 116 4.25 -7.95 0.61
N LEU A 117 3.02 -8.23 0.20
CA LEU A 117 2.78 -8.88 -1.09
C LEU A 117 3.12 -8.02 -2.29
N ILE A 118 3.09 -6.69 -2.17
CA ILE A 118 3.45 -5.83 -3.32
C ILE A 118 4.90 -6.06 -3.76
N TRP A 119 5.77 -6.46 -2.83
CA TRP A 119 7.20 -6.64 -3.12
C TRP A 119 7.51 -7.96 -3.82
N GLN A 120 6.49 -8.74 -4.15
CA GLN A 120 6.62 -9.93 -4.98
C GLN A 120 6.06 -9.72 -6.38
N LEU A 121 5.62 -8.51 -6.71
CA LEU A 121 5.30 -8.12 -8.07
C LEU A 121 6.58 -7.75 -8.81
N LYS A 122 6.72 -8.19 -10.07
CA LYS A 122 7.89 -7.85 -10.88
C LYS A 122 8.02 -6.35 -11.11
N ASN A 123 6.89 -5.65 -11.24
CA ASN A 123 6.85 -4.21 -11.48
C ASN A 123 6.71 -3.38 -10.20
N HIS A 124 7.17 -3.90 -9.05
CA HIS A 124 6.97 -3.23 -7.77
C HIS A 124 7.50 -1.79 -7.72
N ARG A 125 8.59 -1.49 -8.43
CA ARG A 125 9.13 -0.11 -8.45
C ARG A 125 8.30 0.85 -9.32
N GLU A 126 7.45 0.31 -10.19
CA GLU A 126 6.58 1.09 -11.08
C GLU A 126 5.17 1.32 -10.49
N LEU A 127 4.87 0.71 -9.35
CA LEU A 127 3.61 0.94 -8.68
C LEU A 127 3.50 2.40 -8.23
N THR A 128 2.29 2.94 -8.25
CA THR A 128 2.02 4.31 -7.86
C THR A 128 1.48 4.36 -6.43
N VAL A 129 1.93 5.33 -5.66
CA VAL A 129 1.43 5.55 -4.30
C VAL A 129 0.77 6.92 -4.24
N CYS A 130 -0.45 6.96 -3.70
CA CYS A 130 -1.12 8.22 -3.39
C CYS A 130 -1.57 8.19 -1.93
N TYR A 131 -1.79 9.38 -1.36
CA TYR A 131 -2.07 9.48 0.07
C TYR A 131 -2.98 10.66 0.36
N LYS A 132 -3.64 10.59 1.53
CA LYS A 132 -4.54 11.62 2.00
C LYS A 132 -4.31 11.84 3.48
N THR A 133 -4.05 13.09 3.88
CA THR A 133 -3.92 13.44 5.28
C THR A 133 -5.29 13.47 5.94
N LEU A 134 -5.36 13.06 7.21
CA LEU A 134 -6.61 13.00 7.96
C LEU A 134 -6.46 13.76 9.28
N PRO A 135 -6.42 15.11 9.25
CA PRO A 135 -6.18 15.88 10.47
C PRO A 135 -7.30 15.75 11.51
N ASN A 136 -8.53 15.48 11.06
CA ASN A 136 -9.71 15.46 11.93
C ASN A 136 -10.39 14.09 12.00
N SER A 137 -9.76 13.05 11.47
CA SER A 137 -10.34 11.69 11.42
C SER A 137 -9.32 10.68 11.94
N GLU A 138 -9.82 9.54 12.41
CA GLU A 138 -8.97 8.43 12.84
C GLU A 138 -8.59 7.57 11.61
N PRO A 139 -7.30 7.47 11.26
CA PRO A 139 -6.88 6.71 10.08
C PRO A 139 -7.34 5.25 10.08
N ARG A 140 -7.35 4.61 11.25
CA ARG A 140 -7.80 3.21 11.36
C ARG A 140 -9.26 3.05 10.94
N GLU A 141 -10.12 3.99 11.32
CA GLU A 141 -11.55 3.95 10.97
C GLU A 141 -11.75 4.20 9.48
N GLU A 142 -11.02 5.15 8.91
CA GLU A 142 -11.11 5.44 7.48
C GLU A 142 -10.57 4.29 6.63
N GLU A 143 -9.45 3.69 7.04
CA GLU A 143 -8.89 2.51 6.37
C GLU A 143 -9.90 1.36 6.36
N LYS A 144 -10.45 1.05 7.52
CA LYS A 144 -11.43 -0.03 7.66
C LYS A 144 -12.65 0.20 6.78
N LYS A 145 -13.15 1.43 6.77
CA LYS A 145 -14.31 1.81 5.95
C LYS A 145 -14.02 1.60 4.46
N LEU A 146 -12.84 2.03 4.00
CA LEU A 146 -12.44 1.88 2.60
C LEU A 146 -12.23 0.42 2.21
N ILE A 147 -11.64 -0.39 3.08
CA ILE A 147 -11.45 -1.82 2.83
C ILE A 147 -12.81 -2.52 2.73
N LEU A 148 -13.77 -2.20 3.60
CA LEU A 148 -15.11 -2.76 3.56
C LEU A 148 -15.86 -2.34 2.28
N GLU A 149 -15.71 -1.07 1.88
CA GLU A 149 -16.29 -0.58 0.63
C GLU A 149 -15.71 -1.32 -0.57
N PHE A 150 -14.39 -1.46 -0.61
CA PHE A 150 -13.71 -2.22 -1.65
C PHE A 150 -14.24 -3.65 -1.73
N GLU A 151 -14.33 -4.32 -0.59
CA GLU A 151 -14.80 -5.71 -0.53
C GLU A 151 -16.27 -5.82 -0.99
N SER A 152 -17.11 -4.84 -0.66
CA SER A 152 -18.51 -4.85 -1.10
C SER A 152 -18.65 -4.75 -2.62
N ILE A 153 -17.70 -4.07 -3.27
CA ILE A 153 -17.70 -3.89 -4.73
C ILE A 153 -17.08 -5.10 -5.44
N HIS A 154 -15.97 -5.62 -4.94
CA HIS A 154 -15.15 -6.61 -5.63
C HIS A 154 -15.28 -8.04 -5.09
N GLY A 155 -15.94 -8.23 -3.95
CA GLY A 155 -16.08 -9.55 -3.32
C GLY A 155 -14.82 -10.05 -2.60
N LYS A 156 -13.75 -9.28 -2.64
CA LYS A 156 -12.47 -9.56 -1.97
C LYS A 156 -11.89 -8.27 -1.44
N ILE A 157 -11.00 -8.37 -0.44
CA ILE A 157 -10.18 -7.24 -0.01
C ILE A 157 -9.06 -7.00 -1.04
N PRO A 158 -8.41 -5.84 -1.02
CA PRO A 158 -7.33 -5.57 -1.99
C PRO A 158 -6.23 -6.63 -1.95
N PHE A 159 -5.59 -6.83 -3.09
CA PHE A 159 -4.60 -7.89 -3.32
C PHE A 159 -3.59 -8.05 -2.17
N ALA A 160 -2.98 -6.97 -1.72
CA ALA A 160 -1.91 -7.02 -0.72
C ALA A 160 -2.41 -6.83 0.72
N ASN A 161 -3.68 -6.54 0.94
CA ASN A 161 -4.23 -6.52 2.29
C ASN A 161 -4.43 -7.97 2.77
N LEU A 162 -4.01 -8.25 3.98
CA LEU A 162 -4.08 -9.60 4.55
C LEU A 162 -5.25 -9.76 5.52
N ALA A 163 -5.82 -8.64 5.98
CA ALA A 163 -6.98 -8.59 6.87
C ALA A 163 -7.68 -7.24 6.73
N HIS A 164 -8.87 -7.16 7.27
CA HIS A 164 -9.66 -5.92 7.31
C HIS A 164 -9.07 -4.92 8.29
#